data_4bc9b46e614baae338e89be81174b6b8
#
_entry.id   4bc9b46e614baae338e89be81174b6b8
#
_cell.length_a   1.000
_cell.length_b   1.000
_cell.length_c   1.000
_cell.angle_alpha   90.00
_cell.angle_beta   90.00
_cell.angle_gamma   90.00
#
_symmetry.space_group_name_H-M   'P 1'
#
loop_
_entity.id
_entity.type
_entity.pdbx_description
1 polymer ?
#
loop_
_entity_poly.entity_id
_entity_poly.type
_entity_poly.pdbx_seq_one_letter_code
_entity_poly.pdbx_strand_id
1 'polypeptide(L)'
;MKNNIRFGMVQGRLTQSPPGCLQWFPQDGWEEEFQIASNIGVNYIELIAEINHNSKNPIWSDIGVARIKHLAMKNDLDLHALCNDYIVEHSLLDEGVIQQNIDLIKQGEKLGVQKYVLPLFESSELTIDNMSNYINPLKRIATVAQTSDIMVCLETILTGDELITLLRLIDMPFVKAVYDTGNRVAFGHNLAKDI
;
A
#
# COMPACT_ATOMS: atom_id res chain seq x y z
N MET A 1 5.01 -11.37 -26.48
CA MET A 1 3.88 -10.98 -25.65
C MET A 1 3.95 -9.47 -25.46
N LYS A 2 2.94 -8.69 -25.88
CA LYS A 2 2.88 -7.26 -25.53
C LYS A 2 2.62 -7.20 -24.04
N ASN A 3 3.59 -6.73 -23.24
CA ASN A 3 3.33 -6.37 -21.85
C ASN A 3 2.32 -5.21 -21.87
N ASN A 4 1.07 -5.51 -21.61
CA ASN A 4 0.08 -4.46 -21.41
C ASN A 4 0.40 -3.78 -20.08
N ILE A 5 0.99 -2.59 -20.15
CA ILE A 5 1.16 -1.73 -18.98
C ILE A 5 -0.24 -1.40 -18.46
N ARG A 6 -0.45 -1.60 -17.17
CA ARG A 6 -1.69 -1.24 -16.48
C ARG A 6 -1.45 0.03 -15.68
N PHE A 7 -2.39 0.94 -15.74
CA PHE A 7 -2.35 2.18 -14.99
C PHE A 7 -3.37 2.13 -13.86
N GLY A 8 -2.98 2.61 -12.71
CA GLY A 8 -3.84 2.75 -11.54
C GLY A 8 -3.80 4.16 -10.97
N MET A 9 -4.71 4.42 -10.06
CA MET A 9 -4.78 5.66 -9.32
C MET A 9 -4.92 5.36 -7.83
N VAL A 10 -4.18 6.08 -7.01
CA VAL A 10 -4.32 6.02 -5.55
C VAL A 10 -5.62 6.72 -5.15
N GLN A 11 -6.39 6.11 -4.27
CA GLN A 11 -7.60 6.68 -3.69
C GLN A 11 -7.31 8.03 -3.02
N GLY A 12 -8.23 8.99 -3.15
CA GLY A 12 -8.06 10.35 -2.68
C GLY A 12 -7.38 11.30 -3.67
N ARG A 13 -7.00 10.79 -4.88
CA ARG A 13 -6.36 11.61 -5.92
C ARG A 13 -7.32 12.09 -7.01
N LEU A 14 -8.55 11.58 -7.01
CA LEU A 14 -9.56 11.90 -8.03
C LEU A 14 -10.61 12.88 -7.53
N THR A 15 -10.62 13.17 -6.25
CA THR A 15 -11.46 14.18 -5.60
C THR A 15 -10.60 15.28 -5.02
N GLN A 16 -11.22 16.42 -4.67
CA GLN A 16 -10.50 17.56 -4.13
C GLN A 16 -9.95 17.23 -2.74
N SER A 17 -8.62 17.15 -2.63
CA SER A 17 -7.93 16.94 -1.36
C SER A 17 -7.95 18.21 -0.48
N PRO A 18 -7.94 18.05 0.84
CA PRO A 18 -7.69 19.17 1.76
C PRO A 18 -6.32 19.80 1.49
N PRO A 19 -6.17 21.12 1.72
CA PRO A 19 -4.88 21.78 1.54
C PRO A 19 -3.76 21.10 2.34
N GLY A 20 -2.65 20.81 1.69
CA GLY A 20 -1.48 20.19 2.33
C GLY A 20 -1.56 18.68 2.55
N CYS A 21 -2.67 18.02 2.20
CA CYS A 21 -2.80 16.56 2.29
C CYS A 21 -2.38 15.92 0.97
N LEU A 22 -1.29 15.17 0.99
CA LEU A 22 -0.85 14.37 -0.16
C LEU A 22 -1.61 13.05 -0.26
N GLN A 23 -1.90 12.42 0.87
CA GLN A 23 -2.66 11.16 0.97
C GLN A 23 -3.82 11.36 1.95
N TRP A 24 -5.02 10.98 1.57
CA TRP A 24 -6.20 11.10 2.39
C TRP A 24 -7.32 10.20 1.85
N PHE A 25 -8.22 9.77 2.74
CA PHE A 25 -9.44 9.08 2.33
C PHE A 25 -10.57 10.10 2.12
N PRO A 26 -11.18 10.20 0.92
CA PRO A 26 -12.23 11.17 0.62
C PRO A 26 -13.59 10.71 1.16
N GLN A 27 -13.78 10.84 2.47
CA GLN A 27 -14.91 10.27 3.21
C GLN A 27 -16.28 10.55 2.55
N ASP A 28 -16.50 11.75 2.04
CA ASP A 28 -17.78 12.15 1.45
C ASP A 28 -17.85 11.88 -0.08
N GLY A 29 -16.72 11.60 -0.74
CA GLY A 29 -16.64 11.44 -2.19
C GLY A 29 -15.99 10.14 -2.67
N TRP A 30 -15.65 9.22 -1.78
CA TRP A 30 -14.89 8.01 -2.13
C TRP A 30 -15.58 7.12 -3.18
N GLU A 31 -16.91 7.09 -3.20
CA GLU A 31 -17.67 6.31 -4.19
C GLU A 31 -17.57 6.89 -5.60
N GLU A 32 -17.49 8.23 -5.71
CA GLU A 32 -17.39 8.94 -6.98
C GLU A 32 -16.06 8.67 -7.67
N GLU A 33 -14.99 8.41 -6.91
CA GLU A 33 -13.67 8.14 -7.46
C GLU A 33 -13.66 6.91 -8.37
N PHE A 34 -14.49 5.90 -8.12
CA PHE A 34 -14.60 4.74 -9.00
C PHE A 34 -15.12 5.12 -10.41
N GLN A 35 -16.13 5.99 -10.46
CA GLN A 35 -16.64 6.45 -11.75
C GLN A 35 -15.64 7.36 -12.46
N ILE A 36 -14.97 8.24 -11.71
CA ILE A 36 -13.95 9.14 -12.28
C ILE A 36 -12.77 8.32 -12.81
N ALA A 37 -12.28 7.34 -12.04
CA ALA A 37 -11.22 6.43 -12.45
C ALA A 37 -11.54 5.70 -13.77
N SER A 38 -12.74 5.14 -13.87
CA SER A 38 -13.22 4.48 -15.08
C SER A 38 -13.27 5.45 -16.27
N ASN A 39 -13.79 6.66 -16.06
CA ASN A 39 -13.93 7.67 -17.13
C ASN A 39 -12.58 8.13 -17.68
N ILE A 40 -11.53 8.21 -16.85
CA ILE A 40 -10.17 8.57 -17.29
C ILE A 40 -9.38 7.39 -17.85
N GLY A 41 -9.94 6.17 -17.79
CA GLY A 41 -9.39 4.98 -18.41
C GLY A 41 -8.27 4.29 -17.64
N VAL A 42 -8.18 4.47 -16.32
CA VAL A 42 -7.27 3.65 -15.48
C VAL A 42 -7.85 2.25 -15.27
N ASN A 43 -6.99 1.30 -14.96
CA ASN A 43 -7.36 -0.11 -14.85
C ASN A 43 -7.71 -0.52 -13.42
N TYR A 44 -7.21 0.22 -12.41
CA TYR A 44 -7.43 -0.13 -11.01
C TYR A 44 -7.33 1.09 -10.09
N ILE A 45 -7.87 0.93 -8.89
CA ILE A 45 -7.68 1.84 -7.77
C ILE A 45 -6.83 1.13 -6.71
N GLU A 46 -5.82 1.84 -6.18
CA GLU A 46 -5.13 1.48 -4.95
C GLU A 46 -5.90 2.09 -3.78
N LEU A 47 -6.42 1.23 -2.91
CA LEU A 47 -7.14 1.65 -1.72
C LEU A 47 -6.16 2.10 -0.63
N ILE A 48 -6.63 2.94 0.30
CA ILE A 48 -5.81 3.49 1.37
C ILE A 48 -6.44 3.25 2.75
N ALA A 49 -5.61 2.78 3.69
CA ALA A 49 -5.87 2.91 5.12
C ALA A 49 -5.10 4.13 5.63
N GLU A 50 -5.81 5.10 6.20
CA GLU A 50 -5.25 6.41 6.53
C GLU A 50 -4.27 6.35 7.71
N ILE A 51 -3.48 7.40 7.86
CA ILE A 51 -2.54 7.65 8.97
C ILE A 51 -3.21 7.45 10.35
N ASN A 52 -4.46 7.89 10.50
CA ASN A 52 -5.26 7.64 11.69
C ASN A 52 -6.39 6.67 11.37
N HIS A 53 -6.65 5.74 12.28
CA HIS A 53 -7.75 4.80 12.10
C HIS A 53 -9.09 5.54 11.95
N ASN A 54 -9.73 5.34 10.80
CA ASN A 54 -11.03 5.93 10.48
C ASN A 54 -12.08 4.83 10.31
N SER A 55 -12.93 4.66 11.30
CA SER A 55 -14.02 3.67 11.27
C SER A 55 -15.07 3.91 10.18
N LYS A 56 -15.07 5.10 9.56
CA LYS A 56 -15.94 5.44 8.42
C LYS A 56 -15.33 5.00 7.07
N ASN A 57 -14.04 4.68 7.03
CA ASN A 57 -13.45 4.09 5.83
C ASN A 57 -14.07 2.69 5.63
N PRO A 58 -14.71 2.44 4.47
CA PRO A 58 -15.45 1.21 4.22
C PRO A 58 -14.59 -0.05 4.26
N ILE A 59 -13.27 0.05 4.15
CA ILE A 59 -12.36 -1.11 4.23
C ILE A 59 -12.48 -1.87 5.56
N TRP A 60 -12.96 -1.23 6.63
CA TRP A 60 -13.02 -1.80 7.97
C TRP A 60 -14.31 -2.57 8.28
N SER A 61 -15.26 -2.64 7.36
CA SER A 61 -16.53 -3.34 7.59
C SER A 61 -16.92 -4.25 6.43
N ASP A 62 -17.60 -5.36 6.73
CA ASP A 62 -18.05 -6.29 5.68
C ASP A 62 -19.03 -5.63 4.70
N ILE A 63 -19.88 -4.72 5.20
CA ILE A 63 -20.80 -3.94 4.34
C ILE A 63 -20.00 -3.01 3.42
N GLY A 64 -18.99 -2.34 3.96
CA GLY A 64 -18.12 -1.45 3.20
C GLY A 64 -17.30 -2.21 2.16
N VAL A 65 -16.71 -3.35 2.52
CA VAL A 65 -16.01 -4.25 1.60
C VAL A 65 -16.92 -4.66 0.45
N ALA A 66 -18.15 -5.09 0.74
CA ALA A 66 -19.12 -5.45 -0.29
C ALA A 66 -19.46 -4.26 -1.20
N ARG A 67 -19.57 -3.06 -0.64
CA ARG A 67 -19.82 -1.83 -1.41
C ARG A 67 -18.65 -1.46 -2.32
N ILE A 68 -17.41 -1.52 -1.82
CA ILE A 68 -16.19 -1.30 -2.62
C ILE A 68 -16.16 -2.27 -3.81
N LYS A 69 -16.35 -3.56 -3.56
CA LYS A 69 -16.35 -4.59 -4.62
C LYS A 69 -17.44 -4.35 -5.67
N HIS A 70 -18.63 -3.97 -5.22
CA HIS A 70 -19.73 -3.62 -6.14
C HIS A 70 -19.37 -2.43 -7.04
N LEU A 71 -18.77 -1.38 -6.48
CA LEU A 71 -18.36 -0.18 -7.23
C LEU A 71 -17.24 -0.50 -8.22
N ALA A 72 -16.24 -1.28 -7.80
CA ALA A 72 -15.16 -1.72 -8.68
C ALA A 72 -15.71 -2.50 -9.88
N MET A 73 -16.54 -3.51 -9.63
CA MET A 73 -17.19 -4.30 -10.68
C MET A 73 -18.06 -3.46 -11.60
N LYS A 74 -18.87 -2.54 -11.06
CA LYS A 74 -19.76 -1.65 -11.83
C LYS A 74 -18.99 -0.76 -12.80
N ASN A 75 -17.76 -0.36 -12.42
CA ASN A 75 -16.94 0.58 -13.16
C ASN A 75 -15.79 -0.09 -13.95
N ASP A 76 -15.77 -1.42 -14.01
CA ASP A 76 -14.72 -2.22 -14.70
C ASP A 76 -13.31 -1.88 -14.20
N LEU A 77 -13.16 -1.79 -12.87
CA LEU A 77 -11.92 -1.51 -12.19
C LEU A 77 -11.49 -2.69 -11.33
N ASP A 78 -10.19 -2.99 -11.32
CA ASP A 78 -9.64 -3.95 -10.38
C ASP A 78 -9.33 -3.29 -9.03
N LEU A 79 -9.45 -4.08 -7.97
CA LEU A 79 -8.93 -3.76 -6.64
C LEU A 79 -7.53 -4.39 -6.54
N HIS A 80 -6.50 -3.66 -6.96
CA HIS A 80 -5.17 -4.24 -7.15
C HIS A 80 -4.30 -4.15 -5.91
N ALA A 81 -4.35 -3.04 -5.20
CA ALA A 81 -3.49 -2.75 -4.07
C ALA A 81 -4.25 -2.09 -2.91
N LEU A 82 -3.73 -2.28 -1.72
CA LEU A 82 -4.14 -1.62 -0.48
C LEU A 82 -2.89 -1.08 0.22
N CYS A 83 -2.81 0.23 0.38
CA CYS A 83 -1.72 0.92 1.07
C CYS A 83 -2.08 1.16 2.53
N ASN A 84 -1.13 0.97 3.45
CA ASN A 84 -1.29 1.19 4.87
C ASN A 84 -0.49 2.41 5.35
N ASP A 85 -1.04 3.60 5.20
CA ASP A 85 -0.39 4.84 5.67
C ASP A 85 -0.35 4.97 7.20
N TYR A 86 -1.09 4.13 7.92
CA TYR A 86 -1.07 4.12 9.39
C TYR A 86 0.34 3.98 9.95
N ILE A 87 1.21 3.20 9.29
CA ILE A 87 2.58 2.98 9.74
C ILE A 87 3.50 4.20 9.57
N VAL A 88 3.10 5.23 8.84
CA VAL A 88 3.89 6.46 8.68
C VAL A 88 4.00 7.22 10.00
N GLU A 89 2.91 7.31 10.77
CA GLU A 89 2.93 7.96 12.10
C GLU A 89 3.00 6.97 13.27
N HIS A 90 2.92 5.66 13.02
CA HIS A 90 2.91 4.62 14.04
C HIS A 90 3.98 3.57 13.72
N SER A 91 4.95 3.42 14.61
CA SER A 91 6.11 2.55 14.35
C SER A 91 5.73 1.09 14.09
N LEU A 92 6.19 0.55 12.96
CA LEU A 92 6.01 -0.87 12.63
C LEU A 92 6.73 -1.81 13.63
N LEU A 93 7.57 -1.28 14.50
CA LEU A 93 8.22 -2.06 15.57
C LEU A 93 7.30 -2.29 16.76
N ASP A 94 6.17 -1.59 16.85
CA ASP A 94 5.19 -1.74 17.92
C ASP A 94 4.26 -2.93 17.63
N GLU A 95 4.04 -3.77 18.63
CA GLU A 95 3.22 -4.98 18.50
C GLU A 95 1.78 -4.68 18.07
N GLY A 96 1.19 -3.59 18.58
CA GLY A 96 -0.14 -3.14 18.18
C GLY A 96 -0.23 -2.75 16.71
N VAL A 97 0.85 -2.16 16.16
CA VAL A 97 0.94 -1.78 14.75
C VAL A 97 1.12 -3.02 13.87
N ILE A 98 1.91 -3.99 14.29
CA ILE A 98 2.01 -5.28 13.59
C ILE A 98 0.63 -5.96 13.52
N GLN A 99 -0.11 -5.99 14.63
CA GLN A 99 -1.44 -6.58 14.66
C GLN A 99 -2.43 -5.83 13.73
N GLN A 100 -2.39 -4.50 13.71
CA GLN A 100 -3.21 -3.69 12.79
C GLN A 100 -2.91 -4.03 11.32
N ASN A 101 -1.65 -4.22 10.95
CA ASN A 101 -1.27 -4.66 9.61
C ASN A 101 -1.85 -6.04 9.28
N ILE A 102 -1.78 -6.99 10.21
CA ILE A 102 -2.37 -8.33 10.05
C ILE A 102 -3.88 -8.25 9.84
N ASP A 103 -4.58 -7.42 10.60
CA ASP A 103 -6.01 -7.25 10.46
C ASP A 103 -6.39 -6.56 9.15
N LEU A 104 -5.60 -5.60 8.70
CA LEU A 104 -5.82 -4.94 7.41
C LEU A 104 -5.56 -5.89 6.22
N ILE A 105 -4.57 -6.79 6.31
CA ILE A 105 -4.35 -7.84 5.30
C ILE A 105 -5.59 -8.75 5.18
N LYS A 106 -6.23 -9.11 6.28
CA LYS A 106 -7.49 -9.89 6.25
C LYS A 106 -8.63 -9.13 5.57
N GLN A 107 -8.70 -7.80 5.71
CA GLN A 107 -9.63 -7.00 4.93
C GLN A 107 -9.24 -6.97 3.45
N GLY A 108 -7.94 -6.88 3.16
CA GLY A 108 -7.39 -7.00 1.81
C GLY A 108 -7.78 -8.32 1.12
N GLU A 109 -7.73 -9.44 1.85
CA GLU A 109 -8.19 -10.74 1.37
C GLU A 109 -9.69 -10.72 0.99
N LYS A 110 -10.55 -10.17 1.85
CA LYS A 110 -11.98 -10.02 1.56
C LYS A 110 -12.24 -9.12 0.34
N LEU A 111 -11.45 -8.07 0.18
CA LEU A 111 -11.49 -7.17 -0.99
C LEU A 111 -11.00 -7.87 -2.27
N GLY A 112 -10.12 -8.87 -2.15
CA GLY A 112 -9.48 -9.55 -3.27
C GLY A 112 -8.28 -8.77 -3.83
N VAL A 113 -7.62 -7.92 -3.02
CA VAL A 113 -6.40 -7.22 -3.45
C VAL A 113 -5.25 -8.20 -3.60
N GLN A 114 -4.34 -7.89 -4.51
CA GLN A 114 -3.16 -8.71 -4.79
C GLN A 114 -1.89 -8.19 -4.13
N LYS A 115 -1.88 -6.92 -3.75
CA LYS A 115 -0.73 -6.23 -3.19
C LYS A 115 -1.10 -5.45 -1.93
N TYR A 116 -0.20 -5.49 -0.98
CA TYR A 116 -0.27 -4.75 0.26
C TYR A 116 0.96 -3.85 0.37
N VAL A 117 0.78 -2.55 0.25
CA VAL A 117 1.88 -1.56 0.22
C VAL A 117 2.17 -1.10 1.64
N LEU A 118 3.44 -1.14 2.02
CA LEU A 118 3.97 -0.67 3.29
C LEU A 118 4.94 0.50 3.05
N PRO A 119 4.51 1.76 3.27
CA PRO A 119 5.34 2.94 3.18
C PRO A 119 6.19 3.09 4.45
N LEU A 120 7.43 2.57 4.42
CA LEU A 120 8.36 2.55 5.55
C LEU A 120 9.12 3.88 5.66
N PHE A 121 8.38 4.93 6.03
CA PHE A 121 8.83 6.30 6.22
C PHE A 121 8.55 6.80 7.64
N GLU A 122 9.05 7.96 7.99
CA GLU A 122 8.78 8.70 9.24
C GLU A 122 8.93 7.79 10.48
N SER A 123 7.84 7.52 11.23
CA SER A 123 7.89 6.68 12.43
C SER A 123 8.28 5.22 12.16
N SER A 124 8.11 4.76 10.92
CA SER A 124 8.54 3.44 10.45
C SER A 124 9.71 3.51 9.49
N GLU A 125 10.49 4.60 9.49
CA GLU A 125 11.62 4.77 8.58
C GLU A 125 12.61 3.60 8.73
N LEU A 126 12.84 2.91 7.60
CA LEU A 126 13.76 1.79 7.52
C LEU A 126 15.05 2.24 6.84
N THR A 127 16.14 2.16 7.59
CA THR A 127 17.50 2.51 7.17
C THR A 127 18.42 1.30 7.24
N ILE A 128 19.63 1.40 6.70
CA ILE A 128 20.63 0.34 6.81
C ILE A 128 20.99 0.04 8.28
N ASP A 129 21.02 1.06 9.13
CA ASP A 129 21.44 0.93 10.54
C ASP A 129 20.39 0.21 11.39
N ASN A 130 19.09 0.36 11.08
CA ASN A 130 18.00 -0.25 11.85
C ASN A 130 17.36 -1.46 11.17
N MET A 131 17.80 -1.82 9.97
CA MET A 131 17.24 -2.87 9.13
C MET A 131 16.99 -4.19 9.87
N SER A 132 17.91 -4.60 10.74
CA SER A 132 17.80 -5.85 11.50
C SER A 132 16.55 -5.92 12.38
N ASN A 133 16.06 -4.77 12.88
CA ASN A 133 14.89 -4.68 13.76
C ASN A 133 13.59 -4.99 12.99
N TYR A 134 13.57 -4.71 11.69
CA TYR A 134 12.39 -4.88 10.83
C TYR A 134 12.22 -6.30 10.30
N ILE A 135 13.27 -7.13 10.32
CA ILE A 135 13.21 -8.48 9.71
C ILE A 135 12.08 -9.32 10.31
N ASN A 136 12.00 -9.39 11.64
CA ASN A 136 10.97 -10.20 12.31
C ASN A 136 9.55 -9.64 12.13
N PRO A 137 9.27 -8.33 12.36
CA PRO A 137 7.98 -7.73 12.05
C PRO A 137 7.52 -7.99 10.61
N LEU A 138 8.40 -7.76 9.63
CA LEU A 138 8.08 -7.96 8.21
C LEU A 138 7.80 -9.44 7.89
N LYS A 139 8.55 -10.38 8.46
CA LYS A 139 8.29 -11.82 8.30
C LYS A 139 6.92 -12.23 8.85
N ARG A 140 6.54 -11.70 10.02
CA ARG A 140 5.23 -11.98 10.63
C ARG A 140 4.07 -11.50 9.73
N ILE A 141 4.16 -10.27 9.24
CA ILE A 141 3.19 -9.66 8.33
C ILE A 141 3.14 -10.47 7.02
N ALA A 142 4.30 -10.75 6.43
CA ALA A 142 4.40 -11.49 5.17
C ALA A 142 3.88 -12.92 5.27
N THR A 143 4.03 -13.58 6.44
CA THR A 143 3.47 -14.92 6.66
C THR A 143 1.95 -14.92 6.54
N VAL A 144 1.27 -13.92 7.12
CA VAL A 144 -0.18 -13.78 7.00
C VAL A 144 -0.58 -13.41 5.58
N ALA A 145 0.12 -12.46 4.96
CA ALA A 145 -0.14 -12.04 3.59
C ALA A 145 0.00 -13.21 2.59
N GLN A 146 1.00 -14.06 2.79
CA GLN A 146 1.19 -15.27 1.98
C GLN A 146 0.03 -16.25 2.09
N THR A 147 -0.58 -16.43 3.27
CA THR A 147 -1.76 -17.31 3.42
C THR A 147 -3.00 -16.75 2.72
N SER A 148 -3.06 -15.45 2.52
CA SER A 148 -4.13 -14.73 1.81
C SER A 148 -3.80 -14.49 0.32
N ASP A 149 -2.70 -15.05 -0.21
CA ASP A 149 -2.19 -14.83 -1.57
C ASP A 149 -1.96 -13.34 -1.91
N ILE A 150 -1.55 -12.55 -0.91
CA ILE A 150 -1.27 -11.12 -1.03
C ILE A 150 0.24 -10.88 -0.96
N MET A 151 0.77 -10.15 -1.92
CA MET A 151 2.18 -9.75 -1.96
C MET A 151 2.41 -8.51 -1.11
N VAL A 152 3.33 -8.56 -0.15
CA VAL A 152 3.77 -7.39 0.61
C VAL A 152 4.78 -6.60 -0.20
N CYS A 153 4.50 -5.34 -0.46
CA CYS A 153 5.29 -4.46 -1.30
C CYS A 153 5.89 -3.34 -0.43
N LEU A 154 7.20 -3.38 -0.22
CA LEU A 154 7.91 -2.43 0.64
C LEU A 154 8.25 -1.18 -0.17
N GLU A 155 7.84 -0.03 0.33
CA GLU A 155 8.24 1.28 -0.16
C GLU A 155 9.20 1.92 0.86
N THR A 156 10.42 2.24 0.45
CA THR A 156 11.50 2.62 1.38
C THR A 156 12.39 3.72 0.79
N ILE A 157 13.19 4.34 1.67
CA ILE A 157 14.27 5.26 1.28
C ILE A 157 15.59 4.53 0.96
N LEU A 158 15.66 3.20 1.13
CA LEU A 158 16.87 2.43 0.90
C LEU A 158 17.33 2.53 -0.56
N THR A 159 18.63 2.54 -0.80
CA THR A 159 19.20 2.36 -2.15
C THR A 159 18.81 0.99 -2.73
N GLY A 160 18.98 0.80 -4.03
CA GLY A 160 18.70 -0.49 -4.68
C GLY A 160 19.49 -1.65 -4.05
N ASP A 161 20.79 -1.46 -3.76
CA ASP A 161 21.64 -2.48 -3.13
C ASP A 161 21.22 -2.80 -1.68
N GLU A 162 20.85 -1.79 -0.91
CA GLU A 162 20.35 -1.98 0.46
C GLU A 162 19.01 -2.70 0.45
N LEU A 163 18.11 -2.35 -0.48
CA LEU A 163 16.81 -3.00 -0.64
C LEU A 163 16.96 -4.47 -1.05
N ILE A 164 17.89 -4.79 -1.95
CA ILE A 164 18.23 -6.18 -2.29
C ILE A 164 18.74 -6.93 -1.05
N THR A 165 19.56 -6.28 -0.23
CA THR A 165 20.05 -6.85 1.03
C THR A 165 18.90 -7.15 1.99
N LEU A 166 17.98 -6.20 2.20
CA LEU A 166 16.78 -6.39 3.01
C LEU A 166 15.94 -7.58 2.53
N LEU A 167 15.64 -7.63 1.23
CA LEU A 167 14.84 -8.71 0.64
C LEU A 167 15.49 -10.09 0.83
N ARG A 168 16.83 -10.18 0.72
CA ARG A 168 17.57 -11.41 1.00
C ARG A 168 17.51 -11.83 2.47
N LEU A 169 17.57 -10.88 3.40
CA LEU A 169 17.47 -11.15 4.85
C LEU A 169 16.06 -11.59 5.26
N ILE A 170 15.03 -11.01 4.63
CA ILE A 170 13.65 -11.43 4.82
C ILE A 170 13.45 -12.84 4.25
N ASP A 171 14.00 -13.13 3.08
CA ASP A 171 13.97 -14.43 2.39
C ASP A 171 12.54 -15.02 2.28
N MET A 172 11.60 -14.20 1.82
CA MET A 172 10.20 -14.60 1.61
C MET A 172 9.76 -14.19 0.20
N PRO A 173 9.24 -15.13 -0.62
CA PRO A 173 8.91 -14.86 -2.02
C PRO A 173 7.74 -13.88 -2.19
N PHE A 174 6.89 -13.75 -1.17
CA PHE A 174 5.75 -12.82 -1.12
C PHE A 174 6.12 -11.40 -0.68
N VAL A 175 7.42 -11.11 -0.41
CA VAL A 175 7.90 -9.77 -0.12
C VAL A 175 8.61 -9.20 -1.35
N LYS A 176 8.19 -8.03 -1.79
CA LYS A 176 8.71 -7.31 -2.97
C LYS A 176 8.93 -5.84 -2.63
N ALA A 177 9.52 -5.12 -3.58
CA ALA A 177 9.70 -3.67 -3.50
C ALA A 177 8.67 -2.93 -4.35
N VAL A 178 8.26 -1.76 -3.87
CA VAL A 178 7.69 -0.70 -4.70
C VAL A 178 8.84 0.18 -5.17
N TYR A 179 8.83 0.55 -6.43
CA TYR A 179 9.75 1.54 -6.96
C TYR A 179 8.99 2.84 -7.24
N ASP A 180 8.94 3.73 -6.23
CA ASP A 180 8.36 5.06 -6.38
C ASP A 180 9.42 6.04 -6.89
N THR A 181 9.30 6.43 -8.15
CA THR A 181 10.23 7.35 -8.79
C THR A 181 10.21 8.75 -8.18
N GLY A 182 9.06 9.18 -7.64
CA GLY A 182 8.90 10.49 -6.98
C GLY A 182 9.67 10.53 -5.66
N ASN A 183 9.45 9.55 -4.79
CA ASN A 183 10.15 9.44 -3.51
C ASN A 183 11.65 9.24 -3.74
N ARG A 184 12.05 8.39 -4.70
CA ARG A 184 13.48 8.20 -5.03
C ARG A 184 14.18 9.51 -5.36
N VAL A 185 13.57 10.36 -6.18
CA VAL A 185 14.14 11.68 -6.52
C VAL A 185 14.13 12.61 -5.31
N ALA A 186 13.05 12.63 -4.52
CA ALA A 186 12.94 13.47 -3.33
C ALA A 186 14.02 13.16 -2.28
N PHE A 187 14.38 11.87 -2.14
CA PHE A 187 15.46 11.42 -1.25
C PHE A 187 16.86 11.46 -1.90
N GLY A 188 16.99 12.05 -3.09
CA GLY A 188 18.28 12.28 -3.74
C GLY A 188 18.89 11.06 -4.45
N HIS A 189 18.11 10.03 -4.72
CA HIS A 189 18.56 8.86 -5.45
C HIS A 189 18.74 9.13 -6.94
N ASN A 190 19.69 8.43 -7.55
CA ASN A 190 19.89 8.45 -9.00
C ASN A 190 19.15 7.28 -9.63
N LEU A 191 17.98 7.56 -10.23
CA LEU A 191 17.11 6.54 -10.83
C LEU A 191 17.82 5.60 -11.80
N ALA A 192 18.79 6.11 -12.58
CA ALA A 192 19.54 5.30 -13.56
C ALA A 192 20.54 4.31 -12.92
N LYS A 193 20.90 4.54 -11.65
CA LYS A 193 21.80 3.63 -10.90
C LYS A 193 21.02 2.66 -10.00
N ASP A 194 19.77 2.96 -9.71
CA ASP A 194 18.91 2.18 -8.81
C ASP A 194 18.25 0.97 -9.53
N ILE A 195 18.24 0.99 -10.85
CA ILE A 195 17.67 -0.05 -11.71
C ILE A 195 18.80 -0.86 -12.37
#